data_6dfc2e1f67dda5b848f2ef99922b639e
#
_entry.id   6dfc2e1f67dda5b848f2ef99922b639e
#
_cell.length_a   1.000
_cell.length_b   1.000
_cell.length_c   1.000
_cell.angle_alpha   90.00
_cell.angle_beta   90.00
_cell.angle_gamma   90.00
#
_symmetry.space_group_name_H-M   'P 1'
#
loop_
_entity.id
_entity.type
_entity.pdbx_description
1 polymer ?
#
loop_
_entity_poly.entity_id
_entity_poly.type
_entity_poly.pdbx_seq_one_letter_code
_entity_poly.pdbx_strand_id
1 'polypeptide(L)'
;MQDRTTQKTFFPYYFFEVAVVAQLTLEAVLLLAVLFPPAVGREIDLGAQYAPRPEWYFLFLYQLTKYFPGRWTFVGAVLLPGLAFSVLLLAPFLDGSTARSLRQRPVAAASGAFMLVAVITLTLLSLL
;
A
#
# COMPACT_ATOMS: atom_id res chain seq x y z
N MET A 1 -35.69 -18.28 -14.35
CA MET A 1 -34.77 -18.97 -15.26
C MET A 1 -33.55 -18.09 -15.38
N GLN A 2 -32.55 -18.29 -14.52
CA GLN A 2 -31.34 -17.44 -14.49
C GLN A 2 -30.36 -18.00 -15.53
N ASP A 3 -30.12 -17.18 -16.53
CA ASP A 3 -29.30 -17.51 -17.69
C ASP A 3 -27.89 -17.91 -17.25
N ARG A 4 -27.57 -19.19 -17.34
CA ARG A 4 -26.26 -19.78 -17.00
C ARG A 4 -25.19 -19.54 -18.07
N THR A 5 -25.49 -18.75 -19.09
CA THR A 5 -24.64 -18.63 -20.29
C THR A 5 -23.57 -17.56 -20.22
N THR A 6 -23.41 -16.80 -19.13
CA THR A 6 -22.46 -15.69 -19.04
C THR A 6 -21.43 -15.79 -17.89
N GLN A 7 -21.22 -16.96 -17.32
CA GLN A 7 -20.06 -17.11 -16.41
C GLN A 7 -18.79 -17.29 -17.25
N LYS A 8 -18.13 -16.16 -17.56
CA LYS A 8 -16.79 -16.20 -18.14
C LYS A 8 -15.86 -16.97 -17.18
N THR A 9 -15.23 -18.00 -17.67
CA THR A 9 -14.19 -18.72 -16.92
C THR A 9 -13.03 -17.78 -16.65
N PHE A 10 -12.42 -17.88 -15.45
CA PHE A 10 -11.28 -17.04 -15.10
C PHE A 10 -10.16 -17.16 -16.14
N PHE A 11 -9.81 -18.38 -16.51
CA PHE A 11 -8.82 -18.65 -17.53
C PHE A 11 -9.52 -19.30 -18.75
N PRO A 12 -9.24 -18.87 -20.00
CA PRO A 12 -8.32 -17.77 -20.38
C PRO A 12 -8.96 -16.37 -20.45
N TYR A 13 -10.30 -16.26 -20.47
CA TYR A 13 -10.99 -15.04 -20.89
C TYR A 13 -10.82 -13.86 -19.91
N TYR A 14 -11.11 -14.08 -18.65
CA TYR A 14 -11.00 -13.00 -17.65
C TYR A 14 -9.54 -12.63 -17.39
N PHE A 15 -8.66 -13.61 -17.34
CA PHE A 15 -7.23 -13.38 -17.22
C PHE A 15 -6.68 -12.53 -18.36
N PHE A 16 -7.12 -12.80 -19.59
CA PHE A 16 -6.68 -12.04 -20.77
C PHE A 16 -7.18 -10.58 -20.70
N GLU A 17 -8.42 -10.35 -20.31
CA GLU A 17 -8.96 -9.00 -20.13
C GLU A 17 -8.14 -8.21 -19.08
N VAL A 18 -7.83 -8.81 -17.94
CA VAL A 18 -7.00 -8.18 -16.90
C VAL A 18 -5.58 -7.92 -17.40
N ALA A 19 -4.97 -8.86 -18.11
CA ALA A 19 -3.63 -8.70 -18.68
C ALA A 19 -3.55 -7.55 -19.68
N VAL A 20 -4.54 -7.43 -20.57
CA VAL A 20 -4.61 -6.32 -21.53
C VAL A 20 -4.77 -4.97 -20.82
N VAL A 21 -5.65 -4.89 -19.82
CA VAL A 21 -5.81 -3.64 -19.05
C VAL A 21 -4.53 -3.27 -18.31
N ALA A 22 -3.85 -4.24 -17.70
CA ALA A 22 -2.57 -4.02 -17.01
C ALA A 22 -1.50 -3.52 -18.00
N GLN A 23 -1.42 -4.13 -19.19
CA GLN A 23 -0.48 -3.72 -20.23
C GLN A 23 -0.76 -2.29 -20.72
N LEU A 24 -2.00 -1.97 -21.05
CA LEU A 24 -2.39 -0.62 -21.48
C LEU A 24 -2.12 0.42 -20.40
N THR A 25 -2.35 0.08 -19.14
CA THR A 25 -2.05 0.97 -18.01
C THR A 25 -0.55 1.23 -17.91
N LEU A 26 0.28 0.20 -18.04
CA LEU A 26 1.74 0.34 -18.02
C LEU A 26 2.23 1.23 -19.18
N GLU A 27 1.73 0.99 -20.38
CA GLU A 27 2.06 1.80 -21.55
C GLU A 27 1.64 3.27 -21.38
N ALA A 28 0.44 3.51 -20.84
CA ALA A 28 -0.03 4.86 -20.56
C ALA A 28 0.85 5.58 -19.52
N VAL A 29 1.26 4.89 -18.45
CA VAL A 29 2.16 5.46 -17.43
C VAL A 29 3.52 5.79 -18.03
N LEU A 30 4.10 4.88 -18.82
CA LEU A 30 5.37 5.12 -19.51
C LEU A 30 5.28 6.30 -20.48
N LEU A 31 4.21 6.38 -21.26
CA LEU A 31 3.98 7.49 -22.19
C LEU A 31 3.87 8.82 -21.44
N LEU A 32 3.09 8.87 -20.34
CA LEU A 32 2.95 10.06 -19.52
C LEU A 32 4.29 10.47 -18.88
N ALA A 33 5.09 9.53 -18.41
CA ALA A 33 6.41 9.81 -17.84
C ALA A 33 7.38 10.43 -18.88
N VAL A 34 7.27 10.03 -20.14
CA VAL A 34 8.08 10.60 -21.23
C VAL A 34 7.56 11.97 -21.67
N LEU A 35 6.22 12.13 -21.76
CA LEU A 35 5.61 13.39 -22.20
C LEU A 35 5.67 14.49 -21.12
N PHE A 36 5.60 14.09 -19.85
CA PHE A 36 5.63 15.00 -18.70
C PHE A 36 6.74 14.59 -17.72
N PRO A 37 8.01 14.70 -18.12
CA PRO A 37 9.11 14.34 -17.23
C PRO A 37 9.07 15.24 -15.99
N PRO A 38 9.20 14.68 -14.78
CA PRO A 38 9.31 15.48 -13.56
C PRO A 38 10.54 16.38 -13.65
N ALA A 39 10.44 17.59 -13.08
CA ALA A 39 11.57 18.50 -13.01
C ALA A 39 12.73 17.81 -12.27
N VAL A 40 13.91 17.83 -12.86
CA VAL A 40 15.13 17.38 -12.19
C VAL A 40 15.36 18.27 -10.98
N GLY A 41 15.57 17.67 -9.80
CA GLY A 41 15.81 18.41 -8.57
C GLY A 41 17.04 19.32 -8.66
N ARG A 42 17.24 20.14 -7.62
CA ARG A 42 18.43 21.03 -7.51
C ARG A 42 19.71 20.18 -7.56
N GLU A 43 20.79 20.80 -8.08
CA GLU A 43 22.11 20.20 -8.00
C GLU A 43 22.43 19.79 -6.57
N ILE A 44 23.04 18.62 -6.44
CA ILE A 44 23.43 18.06 -5.13
C ILE A 44 24.60 18.90 -4.59
N ASP A 45 24.33 19.71 -3.57
CA ASP A 45 25.37 20.39 -2.80
C ASP A 45 25.84 19.46 -1.69
N LEU A 46 27.05 18.91 -1.86
CA LEU A 46 27.65 18.00 -0.90
C LEU A 46 28.05 18.70 0.42
N GLY A 47 28.09 20.04 0.45
CA GLY A 47 28.37 20.83 1.65
C GLY A 47 27.12 21.21 2.44
N ALA A 48 25.95 21.08 1.87
CA ALA A 48 24.70 21.41 2.54
C ALA A 48 24.29 20.31 3.53
N GLN A 49 23.83 20.71 4.72
CA GLN A 49 23.18 19.78 5.65
C GLN A 49 21.87 19.32 5.01
N TYR A 50 21.89 18.14 4.43
CA TYR A 50 20.71 17.53 3.82
C TYR A 50 19.94 16.72 4.86
N ALA A 51 18.75 17.19 5.22
CA ALA A 51 17.78 16.44 6.01
C ALA A 51 16.71 15.87 5.07
N PRO A 52 16.87 14.63 4.56
CA PRO A 52 15.91 14.04 3.64
C PRO A 52 14.58 13.82 4.36
N ARG A 53 13.51 14.45 3.84
CA ARG A 53 12.15 14.11 4.23
C ARG A 53 11.57 13.19 3.16
N PRO A 54 11.03 12.04 3.56
CA PRO A 54 10.37 11.15 2.61
C PRO A 54 9.05 11.80 2.11
N GLU A 55 8.58 11.33 0.98
CA GLU A 55 7.29 11.70 0.42
C GLU A 55 6.15 11.39 1.40
N TRP A 56 5.02 12.10 1.28
CA TRP A 56 3.91 12.06 2.22
C TRP A 56 3.40 10.64 2.54
N TYR A 57 3.41 9.73 1.55
CA TYR A 57 2.96 8.35 1.71
C TYR A 57 3.93 7.45 2.49
N PHE A 58 5.16 7.90 2.76
CA PHE A 58 6.14 7.23 3.62
C PHE A 58 6.30 7.88 4.99
N LEU A 59 5.62 8.98 5.27
CA LEU A 59 5.78 9.71 6.53
C LEU A 59 5.46 8.85 7.76
N PHE A 60 4.44 8.01 7.69
CA PHE A 60 4.10 7.08 8.77
C PHE A 60 5.24 6.10 9.08
N LEU A 61 5.90 5.59 8.04
CA LEU A 61 7.01 4.66 8.18
C LEU A 61 8.25 5.37 8.75
N TYR A 62 8.51 6.59 8.27
CA TYR A 62 9.59 7.41 8.79
C TYR A 62 9.39 7.73 10.27
N GLN A 63 8.17 8.08 10.68
CA GLN A 63 7.85 8.31 12.10
C GLN A 63 7.99 7.03 12.92
N LEU A 64 7.54 5.91 12.39
CA LEU A 64 7.66 4.62 13.05
C LEU A 64 9.12 4.25 13.33
N THR A 65 10.04 4.50 12.39
CA THR A 65 11.47 4.22 12.58
C THR A 65 12.11 5.05 13.69
N LYS A 66 11.61 6.26 13.97
CA LYS A 66 12.11 7.10 15.07
C LYS A 66 11.90 6.47 16.45
N TYR A 67 10.87 5.63 16.62
CA TYR A 67 10.61 4.93 17.88
C TYR A 67 11.53 3.73 18.11
N PHE A 68 12.25 3.29 17.08
CA PHE A 68 13.14 2.13 17.11
C PHE A 68 14.57 2.51 16.67
N PRO A 69 15.32 3.29 17.46
CA PRO A 69 16.65 3.75 17.07
C PRO A 69 17.71 2.64 17.11
N GLY A 70 18.79 2.82 16.36
CA GLY A 70 19.94 1.95 16.35
C GLY A 70 19.64 0.55 15.81
N ARG A 71 20.06 -0.49 16.53
CA ARG A 71 19.88 -1.90 16.10
C ARG A 71 18.41 -2.34 16.01
N TRP A 72 17.49 -1.62 16.65
CA TRP A 72 16.06 -1.90 16.63
C TRP A 72 15.33 -1.27 15.43
N THR A 73 16.03 -0.48 14.61
CA THR A 73 15.44 0.13 13.40
C THR A 73 14.81 -0.91 12.47
N PHE A 74 15.38 -2.12 12.41
CA PHE A 74 14.82 -3.23 11.64
C PHE A 74 13.38 -3.58 12.05
N VAL A 75 13.07 -3.47 13.35
CA VAL A 75 11.71 -3.75 13.87
C VAL A 75 10.72 -2.73 13.31
N GLY A 76 11.05 -1.43 13.39
CA GLY A 76 10.17 -0.37 12.91
C GLY A 76 10.09 -0.27 11.38
N ALA A 77 11.21 -0.48 10.69
CA ALA A 77 11.28 -0.30 9.24
C ALA A 77 10.80 -1.52 8.43
N VAL A 78 10.97 -2.74 8.96
CA VAL A 78 10.74 -3.98 8.20
C VAL A 78 9.73 -4.88 8.89
N LEU A 79 9.95 -5.21 10.17
CA LEU A 79 9.14 -6.23 10.86
C LEU A 79 7.69 -5.78 11.02
N LEU A 80 7.44 -4.60 11.58
CA LEU A 80 6.08 -4.10 11.84
C LEU A 80 5.30 -3.83 10.55
N PRO A 81 5.86 -3.12 9.54
CA PRO A 81 5.18 -2.94 8.26
C PRO A 81 4.98 -4.26 7.52
N GLY A 82 5.96 -5.16 7.57
CA GLY A 82 5.86 -6.49 6.97
C GLY A 82 4.77 -7.35 7.61
N LEU A 83 4.64 -7.34 8.93
CA LEU A 83 3.54 -8.01 9.64
C LEU A 83 2.19 -7.40 9.27
N ALA A 84 2.08 -6.07 9.25
CA ALA A 84 0.86 -5.38 8.86
C ALA A 84 0.44 -5.76 7.44
N PHE A 85 1.37 -5.75 6.50
CA PHE A 85 1.14 -6.18 5.11
C PHE A 85 0.76 -7.67 5.04
N SER A 86 1.43 -8.53 5.80
CA SER A 86 1.12 -9.97 5.85
C SER A 86 -0.29 -10.23 6.38
N VAL A 87 -0.74 -9.51 7.40
CA VAL A 87 -2.11 -9.61 7.92
C VAL A 87 -3.13 -9.23 6.84
N LEU A 88 -2.87 -8.16 6.07
CA LEU A 88 -3.74 -7.75 4.96
C LEU A 88 -3.76 -8.80 3.84
N LEU A 89 -2.60 -9.31 3.47
CA LEU A 89 -2.47 -10.31 2.41
C LEU A 89 -3.15 -11.64 2.79
N LEU A 90 -3.01 -12.05 4.04
CA LEU A 90 -3.57 -13.30 4.56
C LEU A 90 -5.02 -13.15 5.04
N ALA A 91 -5.56 -11.93 5.11
CA ALA A 91 -6.92 -11.68 5.57
C ALA A 91 -7.98 -12.58 4.92
N PRO A 92 -8.00 -12.82 3.60
CA PRO A 92 -8.98 -13.72 2.98
C PRO A 92 -8.83 -15.20 3.40
N PHE A 93 -7.65 -15.61 3.88
CA PHE A 93 -7.39 -16.97 4.36
C PHE A 93 -7.65 -17.11 5.87
N LEU A 94 -7.45 -16.02 6.62
CA LEU A 94 -7.67 -15.98 8.07
C LEU A 94 -9.15 -15.81 8.43
N ASP A 95 -9.90 -15.12 7.59
CA ASP A 95 -11.33 -14.87 7.79
C ASP A 95 -12.17 -15.80 6.91
N GLY A 96 -12.48 -17.00 7.43
CA GLY A 96 -13.35 -17.99 6.78
C GLY A 96 -14.85 -17.65 6.81
N SER A 97 -15.25 -16.47 7.29
CA SER A 97 -16.65 -16.06 7.42
C SER A 97 -17.24 -15.68 6.06
N THR A 98 -18.43 -16.18 5.77
CA THR A 98 -19.22 -15.84 4.57
C THR A 98 -19.98 -14.51 4.71
N ALA A 99 -19.94 -13.91 5.89
CA ALA A 99 -20.64 -12.66 6.19
C ALA A 99 -20.03 -11.48 5.42
N ARG A 100 -20.89 -10.61 4.88
CA ARG A 100 -20.49 -9.41 4.12
C ARG A 100 -20.57 -8.11 4.92
N SER A 101 -21.25 -8.14 6.08
CA SER A 101 -21.45 -6.94 6.89
C SER A 101 -20.31 -6.74 7.88
N LEU A 102 -19.81 -5.50 8.02
CA LEU A 102 -18.79 -5.12 9.00
C LEU A 102 -19.18 -5.44 10.45
N ARG A 103 -20.49 -5.33 10.77
CA ARG A 103 -21.01 -5.66 12.10
C ARG A 103 -20.86 -7.14 12.45
N GLN A 104 -20.86 -8.00 11.46
CA GLN A 104 -20.74 -9.45 11.62
C GLN A 104 -19.28 -9.91 11.63
N ARG A 105 -18.32 -8.98 11.38
CA ARG A 105 -16.87 -9.20 11.35
C ARG A 105 -16.15 -8.21 12.27
N PRO A 106 -16.41 -8.22 13.57
CA PRO A 106 -15.88 -7.19 14.46
C PRO A 106 -14.35 -7.21 14.54
N VAL A 107 -13.70 -8.38 14.48
CA VAL A 107 -12.23 -8.51 14.52
C VAL A 107 -11.60 -7.93 13.26
N ALA A 108 -12.10 -8.29 12.07
CA ALA A 108 -11.59 -7.77 10.81
C ALA A 108 -11.82 -6.25 10.68
N ALA A 109 -13.00 -5.77 11.10
CA ALA A 109 -13.32 -4.36 11.10
C ALA A 109 -12.44 -3.57 12.08
N ALA A 110 -12.22 -4.09 13.29
CA ALA A 110 -11.38 -3.47 14.32
C ALA A 110 -9.91 -3.43 13.90
N SER A 111 -9.37 -4.52 13.34
CA SER A 111 -7.99 -4.56 12.86
C SER A 111 -7.74 -3.57 11.71
N GLY A 112 -8.64 -3.50 10.75
CA GLY A 112 -8.57 -2.52 9.65
C GLY A 112 -8.66 -1.07 10.15
N ALA A 113 -9.60 -0.80 11.06
CA ALA A 113 -9.73 0.52 11.68
C ALA A 113 -8.49 0.91 12.49
N PHE A 114 -7.93 -0.02 13.26
CA PHE A 114 -6.70 0.20 14.01
C PHE A 114 -5.52 0.54 13.10
N MET A 115 -5.32 -0.22 12.02
CA MET A 115 -4.26 0.04 11.05
C MET A 115 -4.42 1.43 10.39
N LEU A 116 -5.64 1.77 9.99
CA LEU A 116 -5.92 3.08 9.39
C LEU A 116 -5.62 4.23 10.36
N VAL A 117 -6.10 4.13 11.60
CA VAL A 117 -5.85 5.14 12.64
C VAL A 117 -4.36 5.24 12.94
N ALA A 118 -3.64 4.11 13.03
CA ALA A 118 -2.20 4.10 13.27
C ALA A 118 -1.43 4.81 12.15
N VAL A 119 -1.73 4.53 10.88
CA VAL A 119 -1.10 5.20 9.73
C VAL A 119 -1.37 6.70 9.75
N ILE A 120 -2.62 7.11 9.95
CA ILE A 120 -3.00 8.53 10.00
C ILE A 120 -2.26 9.23 11.16
N THR A 121 -2.29 8.65 12.35
CA THR A 121 -1.65 9.24 13.54
C THR A 121 -0.14 9.38 13.34
N LEU A 122 0.54 8.34 12.86
CA LEU A 122 1.98 8.38 12.58
C LEU A 122 2.32 9.41 11.50
N THR A 123 1.49 9.54 10.47
CA THR A 123 1.66 10.56 9.41
C THR A 123 1.56 11.96 9.99
N LEU A 124 0.52 12.23 10.80
CA LEU A 124 0.34 13.53 11.45
C LEU A 124 1.48 13.87 12.41
N LEU A 125 1.93 12.91 13.21
CA LEU A 125 3.09 13.09 14.12
C LEU A 125 4.39 13.36 13.36
N SER A 126 4.52 12.88 12.14
CA SER A 126 5.70 13.15 11.30
C SER A 126 5.72 14.56 10.72
N LEU A 127 4.57 15.25 10.70
CA LEU A 127 4.45 16.62 10.20
C LEU A 127 4.72 17.66 11.30
N LEU A 128 4.62 17.24 12.56
CA LEU A 128 4.94 18.06 13.76
C LEU A 128 6.43 18.03 14.06
#